data_6d2bef8add201fe7d934565a7973d2ce
#
_entry.id   6d2bef8add201fe7d934565a7973d2ce
#
_cell.length_a   1.000
_cell.length_b   1.000
_cell.length_c   1.000
_cell.angle_alpha   90.00
_cell.angle_beta   90.00
_cell.angle_gamma   90.00
#
_symmetry.space_group_name_H-M   'P 1'
#
loop_
_entity.id
_entity.type
_entity.pdbx_description
1 polymer ?
#
loop_
_entity_poly.entity_id
_entity_poly.type
_entity_poly.pdbx_seq_one_letter_code
_entity_poly.pdbx_strand_id
1 'polypeptide(L)'
;MKKYLSLLLLCVLACLFEGCKQKVSSVDEITIRPIPVIFDTDMGNDVDDALALDILYKSMDKGDINLLALMLNKKGEGAAKYLDIMNTWYGYPQLPIGIAKNIEDKNESTNYAQSVCDLNIFPTTLTDYQNLPDAHILYRKILASQPDHSVVIISTGFSTNLARLLDTPADEYSKLNGKELIQQKVKYMSLMAGAIKMADHREFNIIQDLPAAQKLFAECPVPLVTSPFEVGNAIKYPATSIENDFGWAPQHPMVEAYKAYMQMPYDRQTWDLTAVLHVLHPGEYMTCSEEGKITVDEKGLTHFEPKKGGMQYYLMTNDEQNKKVLDYFLKIIPQKPKNK
;
A
#
# COMPACT_ATOMS: atom_id res chain seq x y z
N MET A 1 -51.29 13.63 56.19
CA MET A 1 -49.98 14.06 55.64
C MET A 1 -48.91 12.97 55.80
N LYS A 2 -49.23 11.68 55.85
CA LYS A 2 -48.18 10.60 56.00
C LYS A 2 -48.21 9.54 54.87
N LYS A 3 -48.99 9.72 53.78
CA LYS A 3 -49.12 8.77 52.68
C LYS A 3 -48.44 9.21 51.39
N TYR A 4 -47.85 10.40 51.32
CA TYR A 4 -47.17 10.86 50.10
C TYR A 4 -45.62 10.87 50.20
N LEU A 5 -45.09 10.51 51.37
CA LEU A 5 -43.63 10.52 51.59
C LEU A 5 -43.01 9.15 51.24
N SER A 6 -43.80 8.06 51.11
CA SER A 6 -43.32 6.72 50.77
C SER A 6 -43.25 6.46 49.24
N LEU A 7 -43.89 7.30 48.43
CA LEU A 7 -43.88 7.12 46.96
C LEU A 7 -42.70 7.84 46.30
N LEU A 8 -42.11 8.82 46.96
CA LEU A 8 -40.95 9.54 46.44
C LEU A 8 -39.61 8.85 46.70
N LEU A 9 -39.58 7.91 47.66
CA LEU A 9 -38.35 7.17 47.99
C LEU A 9 -38.17 5.91 47.15
N LEU A 10 -39.22 5.41 46.48
CA LEU A 10 -39.16 4.22 45.61
C LEU A 10 -38.73 4.58 44.16
N CYS A 11 -38.90 5.85 43.73
CA CYS A 11 -38.49 6.28 42.42
C CYS A 11 -36.99 6.66 42.31
N VAL A 12 -36.29 6.86 43.46
CA VAL A 12 -34.87 7.23 43.47
C VAL A 12 -33.96 6.01 43.52
N LEU A 13 -34.47 4.81 43.88
CA LEU A 13 -33.66 3.60 43.92
C LEU A 13 -33.73 2.74 42.65
N ALA A 14 -34.64 3.06 41.71
CA ALA A 14 -34.74 2.38 40.42
C ALA A 14 -33.84 2.94 39.32
N CYS A 15 -33.19 4.09 39.55
CA CYS A 15 -32.30 4.74 38.56
C CYS A 15 -30.80 4.39 38.74
N LEU A 16 -30.43 3.49 39.63
CA LEU A 16 -29.02 3.19 39.90
C LEU A 16 -28.51 1.84 39.34
N PHE A 17 -29.30 1.14 38.52
CA PHE A 17 -28.87 -0.12 37.88
C PHE A 17 -29.13 -0.21 36.37
N GLU A 18 -29.32 0.91 35.67
CA GLU A 18 -29.08 0.91 34.26
C GLU A 18 -27.59 1.21 34.02
N GLY A 19 -26.80 0.16 34.02
CA GLY A 19 -25.42 0.17 33.56
C GLY A 19 -25.40 0.77 32.18
N CYS A 20 -24.82 1.96 32.08
CA CYS A 20 -24.46 2.60 30.83
C CYS A 20 -23.66 1.60 29.99
N LYS A 21 -24.34 0.80 29.17
CA LYS A 21 -23.75 0.30 27.93
C LYS A 21 -23.56 1.53 27.05
N GLN A 22 -22.48 2.25 27.28
CA GLN A 22 -21.96 3.14 26.27
C GLN A 22 -21.67 2.26 25.05
N LYS A 23 -22.64 2.25 24.10
CA LYS A 23 -22.31 2.00 22.72
C LYS A 23 -21.19 3.01 22.42
N VAL A 24 -19.97 2.51 22.30
CA VAL A 24 -18.95 3.21 21.53
C VAL A 24 -19.59 3.36 20.17
N SER A 25 -20.19 4.51 19.91
CA SER A 25 -20.54 4.92 18.58
C SER A 25 -19.21 4.91 17.84
N SER A 26 -19.04 3.98 16.91
CA SER A 26 -18.09 4.15 15.83
C SER A 26 -18.41 5.53 15.27
N VAL A 27 -17.61 6.51 15.60
CA VAL A 27 -17.57 7.74 14.84
C VAL A 27 -17.11 7.26 13.48
N ASP A 28 -18.03 7.16 12.52
CA ASP A 28 -17.69 6.98 11.12
C ASP A 28 -16.76 8.14 10.80
N GLU A 29 -15.46 7.87 10.81
CA GLU A 29 -14.45 8.84 10.45
C GLU A 29 -14.73 9.17 9.00
N ILE A 30 -15.31 10.36 8.75
CA ILE A 30 -15.63 10.81 7.39
C ILE A 30 -14.31 10.81 6.64
N THR A 31 -14.11 9.79 5.83
CA THR A 31 -12.92 9.69 4.98
C THR A 31 -13.07 10.75 3.91
N ILE A 32 -12.29 11.83 4.03
CA ILE A 32 -12.24 12.88 3.00
C ILE A 32 -11.66 12.23 1.74
N ARG A 33 -12.43 12.19 0.68
CA ARG A 33 -11.99 11.72 -0.63
C ARG A 33 -11.77 12.94 -1.56
N PRO A 34 -10.80 12.88 -2.48
CA PRO A 34 -9.84 11.78 -2.73
C PRO A 34 -8.77 11.66 -1.64
N ILE A 35 -8.42 10.43 -1.26
CA ILE A 35 -7.35 10.16 -0.31
C ILE A 35 -6.00 10.44 -0.98
N PRO A 36 -5.13 11.33 -0.44
CA PRO A 36 -3.79 11.53 -0.96
C PRO A 36 -2.93 10.29 -0.73
N VAL A 37 -2.39 9.69 -1.80
CA VAL A 37 -1.62 8.46 -1.76
C VAL A 37 -0.24 8.65 -2.39
N ILE A 38 0.80 8.10 -1.78
CA ILE A 38 2.10 7.85 -2.42
C ILE A 38 2.25 6.34 -2.54
N PHE A 39 2.60 5.85 -3.74
CA PHE A 39 2.83 4.44 -3.99
C PHE A 39 4.33 4.16 -4.13
N ASP A 40 4.86 3.28 -3.29
CA ASP A 40 6.26 2.88 -3.25
C ASP A 40 6.36 1.39 -3.62
N THR A 41 7.12 1.04 -4.66
CA THR A 41 7.05 -0.25 -5.34
C THR A 41 8.46 -0.72 -5.74
N ASP A 42 8.67 -2.02 -5.81
CA ASP A 42 9.84 -2.64 -6.45
C ASP A 42 9.53 -3.13 -7.87
N MET A 43 8.67 -2.41 -8.57
CA MET A 43 8.20 -2.66 -9.93
C MET A 43 9.26 -3.31 -10.80
N GLY A 44 8.91 -4.41 -11.45
CA GLY A 44 9.81 -5.17 -12.29
C GLY A 44 10.30 -6.48 -11.66
N ASN A 45 10.07 -6.74 -10.38
CA ASN A 45 10.33 -8.01 -9.74
C ASN A 45 9.17 -8.99 -9.95
N ASP A 46 8.04 -8.74 -9.33
CA ASP A 46 6.81 -9.48 -9.50
C ASP A 46 5.79 -8.66 -10.31
N VAL A 47 4.90 -9.33 -11.01
CA VAL A 47 3.95 -8.64 -11.88
C VAL A 47 2.73 -8.11 -11.14
N ASP A 48 2.50 -8.52 -9.91
CA ASP A 48 1.38 -8.02 -9.12
C ASP A 48 1.53 -6.53 -8.72
N ASP A 49 2.75 -5.97 -8.67
CA ASP A 49 2.97 -4.52 -8.67
C ASP A 49 2.23 -3.80 -9.83
N ALA A 50 2.29 -4.37 -11.04
CA ALA A 50 1.62 -3.78 -12.20
C ALA A 50 0.10 -3.83 -12.09
N LEU A 51 -0.45 -4.92 -11.53
CA LEU A 51 -1.87 -5.07 -11.24
C LEU A 51 -2.31 -4.10 -10.12
N ALA A 52 -1.49 -3.94 -9.07
CA ALA A 52 -1.75 -3.00 -7.99
C ALA A 52 -1.79 -1.55 -8.49
N LEU A 53 -0.84 -1.16 -9.34
CA LEU A 53 -0.79 0.16 -9.94
C LEU A 53 -1.97 0.41 -10.90
N ASP A 54 -2.42 -0.61 -11.66
CA ASP A 54 -3.64 -0.55 -12.47
C ASP A 54 -4.88 -0.17 -11.63
N ILE A 55 -5.05 -0.81 -10.47
CA ILE A 55 -6.14 -0.51 -9.54
C ILE A 55 -6.05 0.94 -9.05
N LEU A 56 -4.84 1.44 -8.74
CA LEU A 56 -4.65 2.82 -8.27
C LEU A 56 -5.06 3.85 -9.33
N TYR A 57 -4.70 3.67 -10.61
CA TYR A 57 -5.15 4.58 -11.67
C TYR A 57 -6.67 4.58 -11.83
N LYS A 58 -7.30 3.41 -11.80
CA LYS A 58 -8.76 3.30 -11.89
C LYS A 58 -9.46 3.92 -10.69
N SER A 59 -8.83 3.88 -9.52
CA SER A 59 -9.32 4.56 -8.32
C SER A 59 -9.14 6.08 -8.39
N MET A 60 -8.10 6.58 -9.06
CA MET A 60 -7.97 7.99 -9.42
C MET A 60 -9.10 8.44 -10.36
N ASP A 61 -9.39 7.66 -11.39
CA ASP A 61 -10.47 7.93 -12.34
C ASP A 61 -11.85 8.05 -11.67
N LYS A 62 -12.06 7.31 -10.58
CA LYS A 62 -13.29 7.34 -9.76
C LYS A 62 -13.30 8.49 -8.74
N GLY A 63 -12.15 9.14 -8.50
CA GLY A 63 -12.02 10.16 -7.46
C GLY A 63 -11.91 9.58 -6.04
N ASP A 64 -11.57 8.31 -5.91
CA ASP A 64 -11.37 7.66 -4.61
C ASP A 64 -10.05 8.07 -3.98
N ILE A 65 -9.00 8.22 -4.78
CA ILE A 65 -7.67 8.64 -4.36
C ILE A 65 -7.11 9.77 -5.24
N ASN A 66 -6.11 10.47 -4.70
CA ASN A 66 -5.21 11.35 -5.43
C ASN A 66 -3.80 10.78 -5.31
N LEU A 67 -3.34 10.09 -6.35
CA LEU A 67 -1.98 9.55 -6.38
C LEU A 67 -1.00 10.69 -6.59
N LEU A 68 -0.15 10.95 -5.59
CA LEU A 68 0.76 12.10 -5.55
C LEU A 68 2.08 11.83 -6.25
N ALA A 69 2.56 10.60 -6.18
CA ALA A 69 3.81 10.15 -6.80
C ALA A 69 3.92 8.62 -6.80
N LEU A 70 4.82 8.14 -7.65
CA LEU A 70 5.34 6.77 -7.64
C LEU A 70 6.80 6.79 -7.15
N MET A 71 7.14 5.90 -6.23
CA MET A 71 8.51 5.74 -5.73
C MET A 71 9.01 4.34 -6.07
N LEU A 72 10.13 4.27 -6.79
CA LEU A 72 10.78 3.00 -7.09
C LEU A 72 11.86 2.75 -6.05
N ASN A 73 11.72 1.67 -5.25
CA ASN A 73 12.63 1.37 -4.15
C ASN A 73 13.76 0.39 -4.53
N LYS A 74 13.93 0.13 -5.80
CA LYS A 74 15.02 -0.65 -6.38
C LYS A 74 15.71 0.11 -7.52
N LYS A 75 16.86 -0.37 -7.99
CA LYS A 75 17.46 0.08 -9.24
C LYS A 75 16.72 -0.53 -10.43
N GLY A 76 16.73 0.19 -11.52
CA GLY A 76 16.24 -0.34 -12.79
C GLY A 76 15.70 0.76 -13.71
N GLU A 77 16.45 1.08 -14.76
CA GLU A 77 15.98 2.03 -15.78
C GLU A 77 14.71 1.52 -16.45
N GLY A 78 14.66 0.22 -16.79
CA GLY A 78 13.47 -0.42 -17.37
C GLY A 78 12.26 -0.34 -16.45
N ALA A 79 12.43 -0.50 -15.14
CA ALA A 79 11.34 -0.36 -14.17
C ALA A 79 10.81 1.08 -14.10
N ALA A 80 11.68 2.07 -14.03
CA ALA A 80 11.30 3.48 -14.06
C ALA A 80 10.62 3.89 -15.37
N LYS A 81 11.14 3.42 -16.52
CA LYS A 81 10.52 3.65 -17.82
C LYS A 81 9.16 2.98 -17.93
N TYR A 82 9.01 1.78 -17.37
CA TYR A 82 7.71 1.11 -17.32
C TYR A 82 6.69 1.88 -16.46
N LEU A 83 7.09 2.43 -15.31
CA LEU A 83 6.23 3.33 -14.53
C LEU A 83 5.78 4.55 -15.35
N ASP A 84 6.67 5.18 -16.13
CA ASP A 84 6.33 6.29 -17.00
C ASP A 84 5.41 5.87 -18.17
N ILE A 85 5.62 4.68 -18.73
CA ILE A 85 4.70 4.09 -19.71
C ILE A 85 3.31 3.92 -19.11
N MET A 86 3.21 3.36 -17.89
CA MET A 86 1.94 3.20 -17.19
C MET A 86 1.29 4.57 -16.95
N ASN A 87 2.02 5.55 -16.39
CA ASN A 87 1.51 6.91 -16.21
C ASN A 87 0.94 7.49 -17.50
N THR A 88 1.70 7.42 -18.58
CA THR A 88 1.32 7.98 -19.88
C THR A 88 0.12 7.25 -20.48
N TRP A 89 0.11 5.94 -20.39
CA TRP A 89 -0.97 5.12 -20.93
C TRP A 89 -2.30 5.37 -20.23
N TYR A 90 -2.29 5.55 -18.89
CA TYR A 90 -3.49 5.88 -18.11
C TYR A 90 -3.88 7.36 -18.19
N GLY A 91 -3.09 8.22 -18.83
CA GLY A 91 -3.38 9.64 -19.01
C GLY A 91 -2.87 10.54 -17.87
N TYR A 92 -1.90 10.08 -17.11
CA TYR A 92 -1.27 10.81 -16.01
C TYR A 92 0.25 11.03 -16.22
N PRO A 93 0.71 11.52 -17.41
CA PRO A 93 2.14 11.63 -17.72
C PRO A 93 2.91 12.59 -16.81
N GLN A 94 2.20 13.43 -16.03
CA GLN A 94 2.81 14.38 -15.10
C GLN A 94 2.99 13.82 -13.69
N LEU A 95 2.55 12.58 -13.43
CA LEU A 95 2.71 11.98 -12.11
C LEU A 95 4.19 11.77 -11.81
N PRO A 96 4.73 12.38 -10.73
CA PRO A 96 6.16 12.32 -10.44
C PRO A 96 6.63 10.89 -10.13
N ILE A 97 7.85 10.57 -10.59
CA ILE A 97 8.54 9.33 -10.27
C ILE A 97 9.83 9.67 -9.52
N GLY A 98 10.00 9.06 -8.33
CA GLY A 98 11.26 9.08 -7.59
C GLY A 98 11.92 7.70 -7.64
N ILE A 99 13.25 7.65 -7.59
CA ILE A 99 14.01 6.39 -7.66
C ILE A 99 14.99 6.30 -6.49
N ALA A 100 15.25 5.08 -6.02
CA ALA A 100 16.29 4.86 -5.04
C ALA A 100 17.68 4.99 -5.71
N LYS A 101 18.37 6.12 -5.47
CA LYS A 101 19.73 6.34 -5.97
C LYS A 101 20.77 5.84 -4.96
N ASN A 102 21.95 5.46 -5.47
CA ASN A 102 23.10 5.07 -4.63
C ASN A 102 22.77 3.94 -3.63
N ILE A 103 22.05 2.94 -4.10
CA ILE A 103 21.81 1.69 -3.36
C ILE A 103 22.58 0.54 -4.01
N GLU A 104 22.94 -0.46 -3.18
CA GLU A 104 23.35 -1.77 -3.69
C GLU A 104 22.07 -2.56 -3.97
N ASP A 105 21.75 -2.74 -5.24
CA ASP A 105 20.64 -3.59 -5.65
C ASP A 105 21.19 -4.99 -5.93
N LYS A 106 20.83 -5.93 -5.09
CA LYS A 106 21.16 -7.35 -5.28
C LYS A 106 20.26 -8.03 -6.31
N ASN A 107 19.23 -7.34 -6.77
CA ASN A 107 18.16 -7.91 -7.58
C ASN A 107 17.87 -7.03 -8.82
N GLU A 108 18.92 -6.82 -9.63
CA GLU A 108 18.81 -6.07 -10.89
C GLU A 108 17.99 -6.82 -11.97
N SER A 109 17.42 -7.98 -11.69
CA SER A 109 16.59 -8.70 -12.65
C SER A 109 15.35 -7.90 -12.94
N THR A 110 15.37 -7.24 -14.04
CA THR A 110 14.27 -6.46 -14.60
C THR A 110 13.57 -7.29 -15.67
N ASN A 111 12.99 -8.33 -15.26
CA ASN A 111 12.35 -9.29 -16.11
C ASN A 111 11.28 -8.70 -17.03
N TYR A 112 10.07 -8.46 -16.57
CA TYR A 112 8.97 -8.05 -17.45
C TYR A 112 8.98 -6.56 -17.82
N ALA A 113 9.42 -5.69 -16.91
CA ALA A 113 9.37 -4.24 -17.13
C ALA A 113 10.24 -3.82 -18.33
N GLN A 114 11.47 -4.33 -18.40
CA GLN A 114 12.36 -4.10 -19.55
C GLN A 114 11.77 -4.69 -20.84
N SER A 115 11.21 -5.91 -20.78
CA SER A 115 10.58 -6.56 -21.94
C SER A 115 9.44 -5.73 -22.53
N VAL A 116 8.60 -5.11 -21.67
CA VAL A 116 7.54 -4.20 -22.16
C VAL A 116 8.11 -2.93 -22.77
N CYS A 117 9.17 -2.36 -22.18
CA CYS A 117 9.85 -1.20 -22.75
C CYS A 117 10.43 -1.50 -24.14
N ASP A 118 11.00 -2.69 -24.33
CA ASP A 118 11.64 -3.12 -25.59
C ASP A 118 10.64 -3.36 -26.73
N LEU A 119 9.36 -3.53 -26.43
CA LEU A 119 8.31 -3.60 -27.46
C LEU A 119 8.24 -2.29 -28.29
N ASN A 120 8.60 -1.15 -27.67
CA ASN A 120 8.55 0.19 -28.30
C ASN A 120 7.19 0.56 -28.91
N ILE A 121 6.10 0.05 -28.35
CA ILE A 121 4.71 0.31 -28.81
C ILE A 121 3.95 1.24 -27.88
N PHE A 122 4.47 1.47 -26.67
CA PHE A 122 3.83 2.34 -25.68
C PHE A 122 4.53 3.70 -25.63
N PRO A 123 3.77 4.80 -25.52
CA PRO A 123 4.35 6.13 -25.36
C PRO A 123 5.01 6.26 -23.98
N THR A 124 6.13 7.00 -23.95
CA THR A 124 6.88 7.35 -22.74
C THR A 124 7.33 8.80 -22.83
N THR A 125 7.35 9.48 -21.69
CA THR A 125 7.89 10.85 -21.56
C THR A 125 9.28 10.85 -20.94
N LEU A 126 9.70 9.74 -20.36
CA LEU A 126 11.00 9.59 -19.72
C LEU A 126 12.12 9.51 -20.78
N THR A 127 12.92 10.56 -20.84
CA THR A 127 14.06 10.65 -21.78
C THR A 127 15.40 10.29 -21.15
N ASP A 128 15.52 10.48 -19.82
CA ASP A 128 16.74 10.21 -19.08
C ASP A 128 16.42 9.79 -17.65
N TYR A 129 16.71 8.55 -17.34
CA TYR A 129 16.55 7.96 -16.01
C TYR A 129 17.35 8.69 -14.92
N GLN A 130 18.55 9.20 -15.27
CA GLN A 130 19.43 9.87 -14.31
C GLN A 130 18.84 11.19 -13.79
N ASN A 131 17.94 11.82 -14.55
CA ASN A 131 17.29 13.06 -14.18
C ASN A 131 16.13 12.86 -13.18
N LEU A 132 15.65 11.64 -12.97
CA LEU A 132 14.66 11.38 -11.94
C LEU A 132 15.21 11.73 -10.55
N PRO A 133 14.40 12.36 -9.67
CA PRO A 133 14.83 12.68 -8.31
C PRO A 133 15.08 11.43 -7.46
N ASP A 134 15.94 11.55 -6.45
CA ASP A 134 16.03 10.51 -5.40
C ASP A 134 14.71 10.45 -4.63
N ALA A 135 14.20 9.23 -4.42
CA ALA A 135 12.88 9.00 -3.85
C ALA A 135 12.69 9.68 -2.48
N HIS A 136 13.67 9.61 -1.57
CA HIS A 136 13.52 10.23 -0.27
C HIS A 136 13.46 11.78 -0.34
N ILE A 137 14.10 12.40 -1.33
CA ILE A 137 13.99 13.84 -1.59
C ILE A 137 12.59 14.18 -2.14
N LEU A 138 12.10 13.39 -3.10
CA LEU A 138 10.77 13.58 -3.65
C LEU A 138 9.67 13.39 -2.58
N TYR A 139 9.83 12.39 -1.70
CA TYR A 139 8.96 12.21 -0.54
C TYR A 139 8.88 13.48 0.31
N ARG A 140 10.03 14.06 0.68
CA ARG A 140 10.08 15.27 1.50
C ARG A 140 9.36 16.43 0.84
N LYS A 141 9.64 16.67 -0.45
CA LYS A 141 8.99 17.73 -1.25
C LYS A 141 7.47 17.59 -1.26
N ILE A 142 6.98 16.36 -1.51
CA ILE A 142 5.54 16.09 -1.60
C ILE A 142 4.89 16.20 -0.24
N LEU A 143 5.41 15.52 0.78
CA LEU A 143 4.85 15.52 2.13
C LEU A 143 4.77 16.93 2.70
N ALA A 144 5.81 17.76 2.54
CA ALA A 144 5.82 19.13 3.03
C ALA A 144 4.65 19.97 2.52
N SER A 145 4.17 19.72 1.31
CA SER A 145 3.07 20.45 0.67
C SER A 145 1.67 19.95 1.04
N GLN A 146 1.57 18.80 1.72
CA GLN A 146 0.26 18.22 2.05
C GLN A 146 -0.28 18.71 3.39
N PRO A 147 -1.60 18.65 3.60
CA PRO A 147 -2.21 18.84 4.92
C PRO A 147 -1.67 17.83 5.94
N ASP A 148 -1.72 18.21 7.23
CA ASP A 148 -1.29 17.31 8.30
C ASP A 148 -2.18 16.08 8.40
N HIS A 149 -1.59 14.92 8.69
CA HIS A 149 -2.26 13.62 8.84
C HIS A 149 -3.17 13.23 7.69
N SER A 150 -2.83 13.64 6.45
CA SER A 150 -3.67 13.38 5.27
C SER A 150 -3.16 12.27 4.36
N VAL A 151 -1.84 12.13 4.23
CA VAL A 151 -1.23 11.23 3.25
C VAL A 151 -1.22 9.80 3.73
N VAL A 152 -1.62 8.88 2.86
CA VAL A 152 -1.40 7.44 3.05
C VAL A 152 -0.24 7.01 2.15
N ILE A 153 0.72 6.29 2.71
CA ILE A 153 1.78 5.65 1.95
C ILE A 153 1.42 4.18 1.76
N ILE A 154 1.39 3.72 0.52
CA ILE A 154 1.31 2.30 0.18
C ILE A 154 2.69 1.87 -0.28
N SER A 155 3.28 0.87 0.37
CA SER A 155 4.58 0.33 -0.02
C SER A 155 4.46 -1.17 -0.27
N THR A 156 4.80 -1.59 -1.48
CA THR A 156 4.70 -2.97 -1.94
C THR A 156 6.05 -3.59 -2.28
N GLY A 157 7.13 -2.89 -1.96
CA GLY A 157 8.49 -3.35 -2.18
C GLY A 157 9.39 -3.19 -0.95
N PHE A 158 10.67 -2.97 -1.18
CA PHE A 158 11.69 -2.88 -0.14
C PHE A 158 11.52 -1.64 0.73
N SER A 159 11.84 -1.73 2.01
CA SER A 159 11.73 -0.62 2.95
C SER A 159 12.78 0.50 2.74
N THR A 160 13.65 0.39 1.75
CA THR A 160 14.81 1.25 1.49
C THR A 160 14.47 2.74 1.47
N ASN A 161 13.47 3.14 0.66
CA ASN A 161 13.09 4.54 0.54
C ASN A 161 12.53 5.10 1.85
N LEU A 162 11.70 4.34 2.54
CA LEU A 162 11.07 4.76 3.80
C LEU A 162 12.08 4.85 4.94
N ALA A 163 13.03 3.91 5.02
CA ALA A 163 14.11 3.95 6.00
C ALA A 163 15.03 5.16 5.76
N ARG A 164 15.37 5.45 4.49
CA ARG A 164 16.15 6.65 4.13
C ARG A 164 15.40 7.94 4.42
N LEU A 165 14.08 7.97 4.17
CA LEU A 165 13.25 9.12 4.51
C LEU A 165 13.25 9.40 6.01
N LEU A 166 13.18 8.37 6.87
CA LEU A 166 13.25 8.52 8.33
C LEU A 166 14.54 9.21 8.78
N ASP A 167 15.66 8.97 8.09
CA ASP A 167 16.99 9.51 8.42
C ASP A 167 17.27 10.90 7.82
N THR A 168 16.37 11.45 7.00
CA THR A 168 16.64 12.76 6.38
C THR A 168 16.68 13.89 7.39
N PRO A 169 17.65 14.82 7.31
CA PRO A 169 17.64 16.05 8.10
C PRO A 169 16.59 17.04 7.56
N ALA A 170 16.41 18.15 8.26
CA ALA A 170 15.71 19.33 7.75
C ALA A 170 16.38 19.81 6.45
N ASP A 171 15.59 20.32 5.50
CA ASP A 171 16.03 20.77 4.19
C ASP A 171 15.25 22.01 3.70
N GLU A 172 15.37 22.31 2.40
CA GLU A 172 14.65 23.43 1.78
C GLU A 172 13.13 23.26 1.76
N TYR A 173 12.62 22.01 1.75
CA TYR A 173 11.21 21.70 1.70
C TYR A 173 10.55 21.74 3.08
N SER A 174 11.28 21.35 4.14
CA SER A 174 10.76 21.32 5.51
C SER A 174 11.84 21.50 6.57
N LYS A 175 11.51 22.27 7.62
CA LYS A 175 12.34 22.40 8.82
C LYS A 175 12.32 21.16 9.73
N LEU A 176 11.41 20.24 9.49
CA LEU A 176 11.30 18.97 10.19
C LEU A 176 12.31 17.98 9.62
N ASN A 177 12.90 17.13 10.47
CA ASN A 177 13.59 15.94 10.00
C ASN A 177 12.58 14.94 9.41
N GLY A 178 13.05 13.86 8.78
CA GLY A 178 12.18 12.89 8.08
C GLY A 178 11.16 12.23 8.98
N LYS A 179 11.57 11.84 10.20
CA LYS A 179 10.68 11.22 11.18
C LYS A 179 9.58 12.17 11.65
N GLU A 180 9.92 13.41 11.96
CA GLU A 180 8.96 14.44 12.33
C GLU A 180 8.01 14.78 11.17
N LEU A 181 8.54 14.84 9.95
CA LEU A 181 7.73 15.13 8.75
C LEU A 181 6.72 14.00 8.47
N ILE A 182 7.15 12.74 8.58
CA ILE A 182 6.24 11.58 8.50
C ILE A 182 5.17 11.70 9.59
N GLN A 183 5.57 11.93 10.84
CA GLN A 183 4.65 12.04 11.97
C GLN A 183 3.59 13.12 11.75
N GLN A 184 3.98 14.25 11.16
CA GLN A 184 3.06 15.36 10.93
C GLN A 184 2.15 15.13 9.72
N LYS A 185 2.66 14.56 8.63
CA LYS A 185 1.96 14.56 7.33
C LYS A 185 1.26 13.25 6.98
N VAL A 186 1.79 12.14 7.45
CA VAL A 186 1.29 10.81 7.10
C VAL A 186 0.22 10.38 8.09
N LYS A 187 -0.91 9.91 7.56
CA LYS A 187 -2.02 9.35 8.34
C LYS A 187 -1.67 7.95 8.83
N TYR A 188 -1.22 7.10 7.94
CA TYR A 188 -0.72 5.74 8.19
C TYR A 188 0.00 5.19 6.95
N MET A 189 0.67 4.04 7.10
CA MET A 189 1.28 3.32 5.99
C MET A 189 0.63 1.93 5.85
N SER A 190 0.35 1.52 4.59
CA SER A 190 -0.10 0.17 4.23
C SER A 190 1.04 -0.53 3.50
N LEU A 191 1.54 -1.63 4.07
CA LEU A 191 2.74 -2.31 3.57
C LEU A 191 2.39 -3.72 3.08
N MET A 192 2.90 -4.13 1.92
CA MET A 192 3.07 -5.55 1.63
C MET A 192 4.42 -5.98 2.20
N ALA A 193 4.42 -6.59 3.37
CA ALA A 193 5.66 -6.96 4.05
C ALA A 193 5.44 -8.02 5.13
N GLY A 194 6.40 -8.92 5.26
CA GLY A 194 6.46 -9.90 6.32
C GLY A 194 5.56 -11.12 6.15
N ALA A 195 5.69 -12.07 7.08
CA ALA A 195 4.88 -13.27 7.18
C ALA A 195 4.63 -13.56 8.67
N ILE A 196 3.42 -13.33 9.14
CA ILE A 196 3.11 -13.35 10.57
C ILE A 196 2.71 -14.74 11.05
N LYS A 197 1.97 -15.49 10.21
CA LYS A 197 1.47 -16.84 10.56
C LYS A 197 2.32 -17.98 9.99
N MET A 198 3.46 -17.65 9.39
CA MET A 198 4.37 -18.60 8.78
C MET A 198 5.75 -18.48 9.44
N ALA A 199 5.96 -19.20 10.54
CA ALA A 199 7.09 -19.01 11.48
C ALA A 199 8.50 -19.07 10.84
N ASP A 200 8.67 -19.82 9.74
CA ASP A 200 9.96 -19.98 9.08
C ASP A 200 10.05 -19.27 7.72
N HIS A 201 9.01 -18.49 7.36
CA HIS A 201 9.00 -17.81 6.07
C HIS A 201 9.70 -16.46 6.17
N ARG A 202 10.77 -16.31 5.37
CA ARG A 202 11.50 -15.06 5.18
C ARG A 202 10.90 -14.33 3.99
N GLU A 203 10.04 -13.37 4.28
CA GLU A 203 9.34 -12.66 3.23
C GLU A 203 10.29 -11.80 2.39
N PHE A 204 10.04 -11.76 1.07
CA PHE A 204 10.96 -11.21 0.07
C PHE A 204 11.30 -9.74 0.31
N ASN A 205 10.30 -8.87 0.48
CA ASN A 205 10.50 -7.44 0.67
C ASN A 205 11.31 -7.12 1.95
N ILE A 206 11.15 -7.95 2.97
CA ILE A 206 11.93 -7.85 4.21
C ILE A 206 13.41 -8.19 3.96
N ILE A 207 13.69 -9.28 3.26
CA ILE A 207 15.08 -9.77 3.13
C ILE A 207 15.91 -9.04 2.08
N GLN A 208 15.26 -8.34 1.12
CA GLN A 208 15.99 -7.58 0.11
C GLN A 208 16.75 -6.38 0.72
N ASP A 209 16.16 -5.73 1.73
CA ASP A 209 16.85 -4.71 2.52
C ASP A 209 16.51 -4.88 4.00
N LEU A 210 17.09 -5.91 4.61
CA LEU A 210 16.82 -6.29 6.00
C LEU A 210 17.08 -5.13 7.00
N PRO A 211 18.18 -4.38 6.92
CA PRO A 211 18.41 -3.25 7.82
C PRO A 211 17.35 -2.16 7.69
N ALA A 212 16.90 -1.86 6.46
CA ALA A 212 15.85 -0.88 6.21
C ALA A 212 14.50 -1.35 6.77
N ALA A 213 14.16 -2.63 6.60
CA ALA A 213 12.95 -3.21 7.18
C ALA A 213 12.97 -3.16 8.70
N GLN A 214 14.08 -3.59 9.34
CA GLN A 214 14.26 -3.52 10.80
C GLN A 214 14.08 -2.08 11.31
N LYS A 215 14.69 -1.11 10.63
CA LYS A 215 14.58 0.31 10.99
C LYS A 215 13.14 0.81 10.85
N LEU A 216 12.48 0.55 9.73
CA LEU A 216 11.11 1.00 9.48
C LEU A 216 10.15 0.49 10.56
N PHE A 217 10.16 -0.80 10.86
CA PHE A 217 9.29 -1.39 11.89
C PHE A 217 9.65 -0.92 13.32
N ALA A 218 10.93 -0.61 13.58
CA ALA A 218 11.35 -0.12 14.90
C ALA A 218 11.00 1.35 15.14
N GLU A 219 11.07 2.21 14.11
CA GLU A 219 11.11 3.64 14.26
C GLU A 219 9.96 4.42 13.63
N CYS A 220 9.10 3.78 12.81
CA CYS A 220 8.00 4.48 12.16
C CYS A 220 7.11 5.19 13.18
N PRO A 221 6.88 6.50 13.04
CA PRO A 221 6.16 7.29 14.03
C PRO A 221 4.64 7.33 13.82
N VAL A 222 4.12 6.62 12.81
CA VAL A 222 2.70 6.57 12.47
C VAL A 222 2.22 5.12 12.40
N PRO A 223 0.89 4.87 12.42
CA PRO A 223 0.38 3.51 12.30
C PRO A 223 0.90 2.78 11.05
N LEU A 224 1.29 1.52 11.22
CA LEU A 224 1.64 0.59 10.15
C LEU A 224 0.59 -0.52 10.06
N VAL A 225 0.06 -0.75 8.88
CA VAL A 225 -0.81 -1.89 8.59
C VAL A 225 -0.11 -2.77 7.55
N THR A 226 0.24 -3.96 7.95
CA THR A 226 0.96 -4.90 7.09
C THR A 226 -0.02 -5.87 6.45
N SER A 227 0.00 -6.01 5.13
CA SER A 227 -0.58 -7.15 4.43
C SER A 227 0.51 -8.23 4.31
N PRO A 228 0.51 -9.26 5.15
CA PRO A 228 1.58 -10.23 5.17
C PRO A 228 1.46 -11.22 4.02
N PHE A 229 2.55 -11.95 3.74
CA PHE A 229 2.69 -12.93 2.66
C PHE A 229 1.49 -13.88 2.55
N GLU A 230 1.02 -14.44 3.67
CA GLU A 230 -0.06 -15.43 3.68
C GLU A 230 -1.39 -14.91 3.13
N VAL A 231 -1.66 -13.60 3.22
CA VAL A 231 -2.90 -12.99 2.71
C VAL A 231 -2.91 -13.00 1.18
N GLY A 232 -1.93 -12.39 0.55
CA GLY A 232 -1.85 -12.35 -0.92
C GLY A 232 -1.59 -13.73 -1.53
N ASN A 233 -0.87 -14.61 -0.81
CA ASN A 233 -0.62 -15.99 -1.25
C ASN A 233 -1.91 -16.84 -1.35
N ALA A 234 -2.89 -16.54 -0.52
CA ALA A 234 -4.18 -17.25 -0.52
C ALA A 234 -5.13 -16.82 -1.67
N ILE A 235 -4.83 -15.72 -2.36
CA ILE A 235 -5.71 -15.13 -3.37
C ILE A 235 -4.94 -15.06 -4.69
N LYS A 236 -5.43 -15.74 -5.72
CA LYS A 236 -4.78 -15.78 -7.04
C LYS A 236 -5.65 -15.14 -8.10
N TYR A 237 -5.09 -14.16 -8.79
CA TYR A 237 -5.72 -13.56 -9.96
C TYR A 237 -5.57 -14.52 -11.15
N PRO A 238 -6.67 -14.92 -11.83
CA PRO A 238 -6.63 -16.00 -12.80
C PRO A 238 -6.11 -15.55 -14.17
N ALA A 239 -5.34 -16.41 -14.81
CA ALA A 239 -4.86 -16.23 -16.18
C ALA A 239 -5.98 -15.96 -17.17
N THR A 240 -7.13 -16.61 -16.97
CA THR A 240 -8.30 -16.48 -17.86
C THR A 240 -8.82 -15.06 -17.97
N SER A 241 -8.70 -14.25 -16.92
CA SER A 241 -9.07 -12.83 -16.99
C SER A 241 -8.08 -12.05 -17.86
N ILE A 242 -6.78 -12.29 -17.69
CA ILE A 242 -5.74 -11.66 -18.53
C ILE A 242 -5.94 -12.00 -20.01
N GLU A 243 -6.33 -13.23 -20.31
CA GLU A 243 -6.51 -13.70 -21.69
C GLU A 243 -7.80 -13.18 -22.35
N ASN A 244 -8.89 -13.00 -21.57
CA ASN A 244 -10.21 -12.82 -22.15
C ASN A 244 -10.86 -11.46 -21.90
N ASP A 245 -10.47 -10.72 -20.83
CA ASP A 245 -11.24 -9.57 -20.39
C ASP A 245 -10.69 -8.23 -20.91
N PHE A 246 -9.55 -8.24 -21.61
CA PHE A 246 -8.88 -7.04 -22.14
C PHE A 246 -9.07 -6.82 -23.64
N GLY A 247 -10.08 -7.42 -24.26
CA GLY A 247 -10.37 -7.27 -25.70
C GLY A 247 -10.61 -5.82 -26.15
N TRP A 248 -10.96 -4.92 -25.21
CA TRP A 248 -11.09 -3.48 -25.45
C TRP A 248 -9.75 -2.75 -25.61
N ALA A 249 -8.62 -3.35 -25.21
CA ALA A 249 -7.27 -2.81 -25.32
C ALA A 249 -6.33 -3.89 -25.91
N PRO A 250 -6.22 -3.98 -27.26
CA PRO A 250 -5.34 -4.98 -27.90
C PRO A 250 -3.88 -4.90 -27.44
N GLN A 251 -3.45 -3.73 -26.97
CA GLN A 251 -2.15 -3.46 -26.39
C GLN A 251 -2.36 -2.75 -25.05
N HIS A 252 -2.16 -3.47 -23.95
CA HIS A 252 -2.29 -2.96 -22.59
C HIS A 252 -0.99 -3.20 -21.84
N PRO A 253 -0.29 -2.17 -21.31
CA PRO A 253 1.05 -2.34 -20.75
C PRO A 253 1.09 -3.30 -19.56
N MET A 254 0.04 -3.35 -18.72
CA MET A 254 -0.06 -4.31 -17.63
C MET A 254 -0.25 -5.76 -18.17
N VAL A 255 -1.07 -5.94 -19.21
CA VAL A 255 -1.27 -7.26 -19.83
C VAL A 255 0.02 -7.76 -20.48
N GLU A 256 0.75 -6.89 -21.19
CA GLU A 256 2.05 -7.25 -21.76
C GLU A 256 3.08 -7.57 -20.68
N ALA A 257 3.07 -6.84 -19.54
CA ALA A 257 3.89 -7.16 -18.39
C ALA A 257 3.57 -8.56 -17.83
N TYR A 258 2.28 -8.87 -17.67
CA TYR A 258 1.83 -10.18 -17.18
C TYR A 258 2.29 -11.31 -18.12
N LYS A 259 2.15 -11.14 -19.42
CA LYS A 259 2.63 -12.11 -20.42
C LYS A 259 4.15 -12.26 -20.45
N ALA A 260 4.89 -11.17 -20.21
CA ALA A 260 6.35 -11.19 -20.21
C ALA A 260 6.95 -11.78 -18.93
N TYR A 261 6.22 -11.74 -17.82
CA TYR A 261 6.71 -12.21 -16.51
C TYR A 261 6.90 -13.71 -16.46
N MET A 262 5.90 -14.48 -16.92
CA MET A 262 5.94 -15.94 -16.97
C MET A 262 5.19 -16.45 -18.20
N GLN A 263 5.49 -17.69 -18.59
CA GLN A 263 4.77 -18.34 -19.68
C GLN A 263 3.28 -18.52 -19.33
N MET A 264 2.39 -17.94 -20.13
CA MET A 264 0.95 -18.12 -20.02
C MET A 264 0.51 -19.55 -20.37
N PRO A 265 -0.62 -20.06 -19.80
CA PRO A 265 -1.42 -19.46 -18.73
C PRO A 265 -0.84 -19.73 -17.35
N TYR A 266 -0.95 -18.75 -16.42
CA TYR A 266 -0.65 -18.93 -15.00
C TYR A 266 -1.53 -18.00 -14.15
N ASP A 267 -1.94 -18.46 -12.96
CA ASP A 267 -2.61 -17.63 -11.97
C ASP A 267 -1.57 -17.00 -11.07
N ARG A 268 -1.71 -15.70 -10.77
CA ARG A 268 -0.73 -14.99 -9.95
C ARG A 268 -1.31 -14.57 -8.61
N GLN A 269 -0.54 -14.77 -7.56
CA GLN A 269 -0.85 -14.26 -6.22
C GLN A 269 -0.99 -12.73 -6.25
N THR A 270 -1.72 -12.19 -5.27
CA THR A 270 -2.15 -10.78 -5.26
C THR A 270 -1.63 -10.03 -4.03
N TRP A 271 -0.35 -10.22 -3.70
CA TRP A 271 0.25 -9.68 -2.48
C TRP A 271 0.11 -8.15 -2.41
N ASP A 272 0.54 -7.45 -3.44
CA ASP A 272 0.55 -5.98 -3.50
C ASP A 272 -0.87 -5.41 -3.58
N LEU A 273 -1.74 -6.09 -4.32
CA LEU A 273 -3.12 -5.69 -4.49
C LEU A 273 -3.87 -5.65 -3.15
N THR A 274 -3.52 -6.53 -2.20
CA THR A 274 -4.17 -6.55 -0.88
C THR A 274 -3.77 -5.36 -0.02
N ALA A 275 -2.53 -4.88 -0.11
CA ALA A 275 -2.11 -3.64 0.55
C ALA A 275 -2.82 -2.40 -0.03
N VAL A 276 -3.03 -2.37 -1.36
CA VAL A 276 -3.82 -1.33 -2.04
C VAL A 276 -5.29 -1.40 -1.63
N LEU A 277 -5.89 -2.59 -1.65
CA LEU A 277 -7.30 -2.79 -1.31
C LEU A 277 -7.63 -2.32 0.11
N HIS A 278 -6.71 -2.53 1.06
CA HIS A 278 -6.89 -2.04 2.43
C HIS A 278 -7.08 -0.53 2.49
N VAL A 279 -6.34 0.22 1.68
CA VAL A 279 -6.44 1.69 1.64
C VAL A 279 -7.73 2.16 0.98
N LEU A 280 -8.15 1.48 -0.07
CA LEU A 280 -9.38 1.82 -0.80
C LEU A 280 -10.65 1.49 0.00
N HIS A 281 -10.62 0.39 0.75
CA HIS A 281 -11.75 -0.19 1.46
C HIS A 281 -11.35 -0.71 2.86
N PRO A 282 -10.97 0.17 3.78
CA PRO A 282 -10.51 -0.25 5.10
C PRO A 282 -11.61 -0.99 5.88
N GLY A 283 -11.28 -2.22 6.32
CA GLY A 283 -12.19 -3.05 7.12
C GLY A 283 -13.33 -3.75 6.37
N GLU A 284 -13.47 -3.52 5.07
CA GLU A 284 -14.58 -4.10 4.28
C GLU A 284 -14.28 -5.54 3.82
N TYR A 285 -13.08 -5.78 3.33
CA TYR A 285 -12.70 -7.08 2.72
C TYR A 285 -11.81 -7.94 3.62
N MET A 286 -11.03 -7.31 4.47
CA MET A 286 -10.02 -7.98 5.31
C MET A 286 -10.16 -7.54 6.76
N THR A 287 -9.75 -8.41 7.68
CA THR A 287 -9.77 -8.13 9.12
C THR A 287 -8.40 -7.65 9.56
N CYS A 288 -8.35 -6.57 10.34
CA CYS A 288 -7.14 -6.13 11.03
C CYS A 288 -6.95 -6.92 12.33
N SER A 289 -5.70 -7.18 12.70
CA SER A 289 -5.34 -7.67 14.03
C SER A 289 -5.70 -6.65 15.12
N GLU A 290 -5.60 -7.05 16.38
CA GLU A 290 -5.52 -6.10 17.49
C GLU A 290 -4.26 -5.24 17.38
N GLU A 291 -4.19 -4.15 18.15
CA GLU A 291 -3.02 -3.28 18.24
C GLU A 291 -1.80 -4.04 18.79
N GLY A 292 -0.63 -3.79 18.21
CA GLY A 292 0.56 -4.50 18.60
C GLY A 292 1.86 -3.87 18.11
N LYS A 293 2.90 -4.67 18.17
CA LYS A 293 4.22 -4.36 17.64
C LYS A 293 4.69 -5.50 16.74
N ILE A 294 5.18 -5.13 15.55
CA ILE A 294 5.87 -6.05 14.64
C ILE A 294 7.37 -5.82 14.80
N THR A 295 8.11 -6.90 14.89
CA THR A 295 9.58 -6.89 14.90
C THR A 295 10.12 -7.77 13.79
N VAL A 296 11.25 -7.36 13.23
CA VAL A 296 11.99 -8.11 12.21
C VAL A 296 13.31 -8.55 12.84
N ASP A 297 13.53 -9.85 12.95
CA ASP A 297 14.74 -10.38 13.55
C ASP A 297 15.95 -10.35 12.58
N GLU A 298 17.12 -10.75 13.07
CA GLU A 298 18.36 -10.79 12.29
C GLU A 298 18.32 -11.78 11.12
N LYS A 299 17.39 -12.74 11.14
CA LYS A 299 17.19 -13.71 10.07
C LYS A 299 16.18 -13.23 9.02
N GLY A 300 15.49 -12.10 9.27
CA GLY A 300 14.42 -11.57 8.41
C GLY A 300 13.08 -12.23 8.65
N LEU A 301 12.88 -12.87 9.81
CA LEU A 301 11.57 -13.35 10.24
C LEU A 301 10.80 -12.21 10.92
N THR A 302 9.50 -12.17 10.70
CA THR A 302 8.62 -11.16 11.29
C THR A 302 7.78 -11.75 12.42
N HIS A 303 7.71 -11.02 13.53
CA HIS A 303 7.03 -11.46 14.73
C HIS A 303 6.04 -10.37 15.15
N PHE A 304 4.83 -10.78 15.50
CA PHE A 304 3.80 -9.87 16.05
C PHE A 304 3.59 -10.15 17.53
N GLU A 305 3.61 -9.09 18.33
CA GLU A 305 3.28 -9.12 19.75
C GLU A 305 2.12 -8.16 20.02
N PRO A 306 0.97 -8.65 20.56
CA PRO A 306 -0.10 -7.78 21.04
C PRO A 306 0.42 -6.80 22.08
N LYS A 307 0.13 -5.50 21.88
CA LYS A 307 0.61 -4.46 22.78
C LYS A 307 -0.39 -3.31 22.84
N LYS A 308 -0.95 -3.09 24.02
CA LYS A 308 -1.84 -1.93 24.26
C LYS A 308 -1.13 -0.61 23.94
N GLY A 309 -1.77 0.22 23.11
CA GLY A 309 -1.18 1.47 22.60
C GLY A 309 -0.14 1.23 21.49
N GLY A 310 -0.02 0.02 20.98
CA GLY A 310 0.77 -0.28 19.79
C GLY A 310 0.14 0.30 18.54
N MET A 311 0.96 0.67 17.56
CA MET A 311 0.51 1.29 16.32
C MET A 311 0.76 0.39 15.10
N GLN A 312 0.99 -0.90 15.30
CA GLN A 312 1.28 -1.82 14.21
C GLN A 312 0.25 -2.93 14.18
N TYR A 313 -0.22 -3.21 12.98
CA TYR A 313 -1.31 -4.13 12.73
C TYR A 313 -0.95 -5.02 11.53
N TYR A 314 -1.58 -6.17 11.44
CA TYR A 314 -1.51 -6.99 10.24
C TYR A 314 -2.90 -7.41 9.76
N LEU A 315 -3.03 -7.61 8.47
CA LEU A 315 -4.27 -8.04 7.83
C LEU A 315 -4.40 -9.56 7.89
N MET A 316 -5.65 -9.99 7.96
CA MET A 316 -6.04 -11.40 7.95
C MET A 316 -7.23 -11.59 7.03
N THR A 317 -7.31 -12.76 6.44
CA THR A 317 -8.47 -13.20 5.66
C THR A 317 -8.87 -14.62 6.04
N ASN A 318 -10.10 -14.96 5.73
CA ASN A 318 -10.61 -16.33 5.66
C ASN A 318 -11.07 -16.64 4.23
N ASP A 319 -11.52 -17.87 3.95
CA ASP A 319 -11.91 -18.31 2.61
C ASP A 319 -13.04 -17.47 2.00
N GLU A 320 -14.02 -17.04 2.82
CA GLU A 320 -15.10 -16.15 2.34
C GLU A 320 -14.58 -14.78 1.97
N GLN A 321 -13.69 -14.22 2.77
CA GLN A 321 -13.03 -12.94 2.48
C GLN A 321 -12.12 -13.05 1.27
N ASN A 322 -11.34 -14.13 1.12
CA ASN A 322 -10.50 -14.39 -0.05
C ASN A 322 -11.32 -14.35 -1.34
N LYS A 323 -12.49 -15.00 -1.32
CA LYS A 323 -13.40 -14.96 -2.47
C LYS A 323 -13.91 -13.55 -2.76
N LYS A 324 -14.34 -12.80 -1.75
CA LYS A 324 -14.81 -11.40 -1.93
C LYS A 324 -13.70 -10.49 -2.48
N VAL A 325 -12.48 -10.66 -1.99
CA VAL A 325 -11.30 -9.93 -2.49
C VAL A 325 -11.05 -10.26 -3.95
N LEU A 326 -11.06 -11.54 -4.31
CA LEU A 326 -10.89 -11.96 -5.71
C LEU A 326 -12.01 -11.42 -6.61
N ASP A 327 -13.26 -11.49 -6.16
CA ASP A 327 -14.41 -10.95 -6.91
C ASP A 327 -14.25 -9.42 -7.14
N TYR A 328 -13.71 -8.68 -6.17
CA TYR A 328 -13.38 -7.27 -6.33
C TYR A 328 -12.30 -7.05 -7.40
N PHE A 329 -11.21 -7.82 -7.36
CA PHE A 329 -10.13 -7.70 -8.36
C PHE A 329 -10.60 -8.06 -9.77
N LEU A 330 -11.37 -9.13 -9.92
CA LEU A 330 -11.99 -9.53 -11.19
C LEU A 330 -12.95 -8.47 -11.74
N LYS A 331 -13.53 -7.66 -10.87
CA LYS A 331 -14.42 -6.57 -11.28
C LYS A 331 -13.66 -5.31 -11.67
N ILE A 332 -12.58 -4.93 -10.96
CA ILE A 332 -11.90 -3.64 -11.17
C ILE A 332 -10.81 -3.71 -12.24
N ILE A 333 -10.00 -4.78 -12.24
CA ILE A 333 -8.82 -4.88 -13.11
C ILE A 333 -9.20 -4.89 -14.60
N PRO A 334 -10.25 -5.59 -15.08
CA PRO A 334 -10.63 -5.54 -16.48
C PRO A 334 -11.36 -4.26 -16.90
N GLN A 335 -11.70 -3.34 -15.98
CA GLN A 335 -12.42 -2.11 -16.34
C GLN A 335 -11.58 -1.23 -17.26
N LYS A 336 -12.25 -0.64 -18.24
CA LYS A 336 -11.67 0.36 -19.12
C LYS A 336 -11.43 1.65 -18.32
N PRO A 337 -10.20 2.22 -18.33
CA PRO A 337 -9.93 3.51 -17.69
C PRO A 337 -10.68 4.64 -18.38
N LYS A 338 -10.89 5.75 -17.67
CA LYS A 338 -11.66 6.92 -18.14
C LYS A 338 -11.11 7.52 -19.43
N ASN A 339 -9.79 7.46 -19.62
CA ASN A 339 -9.10 8.10 -20.75
C ASN A 339 -8.86 7.15 -21.94
N LYS A 340 -9.54 6.01 -22.01
CA LYS A 340 -9.37 5.00 -23.10
C LYS A 340 -10.66 4.69 -23.85
#